data_7cb71af58bc22980e4b66ff3d2f3e555
#
_entry.id   7cb71af58bc22980e4b66ff3d2f3e555
#
_cell.length_a   1.000
_cell.length_b   1.000
_cell.length_c   1.000
_cell.angle_alpha   90.00
_cell.angle_beta   90.00
_cell.angle_gamma   90.00
#
_symmetry.space_group_name_H-M   'P 1'
#
loop_
_entity.id
_entity.type
_entity.pdbx_description
1 polymer ?
#
loop_
_entity_poly.entity_id
_entity_poly.type
_entity_poly.pdbx_seq_one_letter_code
_entity_poly.pdbx_strand_id
1 'polypeptide(L)' 'MKVLIVGSGGREHALAWKVAQSPRVDKIYCAPGNAGIAEYAECVPITAMEFDKLAAFAKENSVDLTIVGD' A
#
# COMPACT_ATOMS: atom_id res chain seq x y z
N MET A 1 1.03 -0.59 -13.22
CA MET A 1 -0.12 -0.32 -12.34
C MET A 1 0.36 0.19 -10.99
N LYS A 2 -0.46 0.97 -10.33
CA LYS A 2 -0.20 1.47 -8.98
C LYS A 2 -1.01 0.68 -7.98
N VAL A 3 -0.37 0.24 -6.90
CA VAL A 3 -0.98 -0.61 -5.88
C VAL A 3 -0.94 0.09 -4.53
N LEU A 4 -2.05 0.04 -3.80
CA LEU A 4 -2.13 0.48 -2.41
C LEU A 4 -2.36 -0.73 -1.51
N ILE A 5 -1.49 -0.94 -0.55
CA ILE A 5 -1.62 -2.00 0.46
C ILE A 5 -2.05 -1.32 1.75
N VAL A 6 -3.12 -1.82 2.37
CA VAL A 6 -3.65 -1.26 3.61
C VAL A 6 -3.27 -2.16 4.78
N GLY A 7 -2.49 -1.63 5.70
CA GLY A 7 -2.03 -2.35 6.87
C GLY A 7 -0.61 -1.98 7.25
N SER A 8 -0.07 -2.62 8.29
CA SER A 8 1.25 -2.26 8.83
C SER A 8 2.02 -3.43 9.42
N GLY A 9 1.53 -4.63 9.29
CA GLY A 9 2.13 -5.81 9.91
C GLY A 9 3.05 -6.60 9.00
N GLY A 10 3.51 -7.75 9.51
CA GLY A 10 4.41 -8.64 8.76
C GLY A 10 3.80 -9.18 7.48
N ARG A 11 2.47 -9.38 7.46
CA ARG A 11 1.76 -9.83 6.26
C ARG A 11 1.85 -8.78 5.15
N GLU A 12 1.64 -7.51 5.49
CA GLU A 12 1.75 -6.41 4.53
C GLU A 12 3.19 -6.21 4.08
N HIS A 13 4.16 -6.44 4.96
CA HIS A 13 5.57 -6.39 4.60
C HIS A 13 5.90 -7.47 3.56
N ALA A 14 5.47 -8.71 3.81
CA ALA A 14 5.70 -9.81 2.87
C ALA A 14 5.01 -9.56 1.53
N LEU A 15 3.79 -9.01 1.58
CA LEU A 15 3.03 -8.68 0.37
C LEU A 15 3.72 -7.58 -0.44
N ALA A 16 4.20 -6.53 0.22
CA ALA A 16 4.91 -5.44 -0.46
C ALA A 16 6.17 -5.96 -1.15
N TRP A 17 6.92 -6.82 -0.46
CA TRP A 17 8.12 -7.45 -1.03
C TRP A 17 7.77 -8.26 -2.30
N LYS A 18 6.69 -9.04 -2.23
CA LYS A 18 6.27 -9.86 -3.36
C LYS A 18 5.76 -9.01 -4.53
N VAL A 19 4.93 -8.02 -4.24
CA VAL A 19 4.36 -7.12 -5.25
C VAL A 19 5.46 -6.31 -5.94
N ALA A 20 6.50 -5.93 -5.21
CA ALA A 20 7.63 -5.18 -5.76
C ALA A 20 8.38 -5.96 -6.85
N GLN A 21 8.23 -7.27 -6.90
CA GLN A 21 8.86 -8.12 -7.91
C GLN A 21 8.08 -8.18 -9.22
N SER A 22 6.85 -7.67 -9.23
CA SER A 22 6.01 -7.74 -10.41
C SER A 22 6.40 -6.68 -11.44
N PRO A 23 6.67 -7.06 -12.70
CA PRO A 23 7.00 -6.09 -13.75
C PRO A 23 5.83 -5.20 -14.15
N ARG A 24 4.61 -5.52 -13.70
CA ARG A 24 3.41 -4.73 -13.99
C ARG A 24 3.19 -3.59 -12.99
N VAL A 25 3.91 -3.63 -11.87
CA VAL A 25 3.72 -2.65 -10.80
C VAL A 25 4.77 -1.55 -10.92
N ASP A 26 4.29 -0.31 -11.05
CA ASP A 26 5.15 0.87 -11.17
C ASP A 26 5.36 1.54 -9.84
N LYS A 27 4.35 1.48 -8.97
CA LYS A 27 4.36 2.19 -7.70
C LYS A 27 3.58 1.41 -6.66
N ILE A 28 4.12 1.33 -5.46
CA ILE A 28 3.46 0.72 -4.31
C ILE A 28 3.35 1.75 -3.21
N TYR A 29 2.14 1.91 -2.69
CA TYR A 29 1.87 2.67 -1.47
C TYR A 29 1.46 1.69 -0.38
N CYS A 30 1.77 2.00 0.87
CA CYS A 30 1.26 1.23 2.00
C CYS A 30 0.77 2.20 3.07
N ALA A 31 -0.43 1.97 3.57
CA ALA A 31 -1.05 2.84 4.56
C ALA A 31 -1.48 2.03 5.79
N PRO A 32 -0.93 2.29 6.99
CA PRO A 32 0.13 3.24 7.26
C PRO A 32 1.54 2.70 6.99
N GLY A 33 1.73 1.39 6.84
CA GLY A 33 3.02 0.77 6.63
C GLY A 33 3.90 0.79 7.87
N ASN A 34 5.18 0.51 7.68
CA ASN A 34 6.20 0.57 8.72
C ASN A 34 7.58 0.73 8.07
N ALA A 35 8.63 0.83 8.89
CA ALA A 35 9.97 1.07 8.39
C ALA A 35 10.48 -0.02 7.43
N GLY A 36 10.15 -1.29 7.70
CA GLY A 36 10.53 -2.39 6.81
C GLY A 36 9.82 -2.31 5.47
N ILE A 37 8.53 -2.00 5.50
CA ILE A 37 7.71 -1.83 4.30
C ILE A 37 8.22 -0.66 3.46
N ALA A 38 8.75 0.38 4.10
CA ALA A 38 9.26 1.56 3.41
C ALA A 38 10.42 1.26 2.45
N GLU A 39 11.05 0.09 2.56
CA GLU A 39 12.07 -0.34 1.60
C GLU A 39 11.46 -0.67 0.23
N TYR A 40 10.18 -1.04 0.20
CA TYR A 40 9.51 -1.49 -1.02
C TYR A 40 8.37 -0.58 -1.47
N ALA A 41 7.84 0.23 -0.57
CA ALA A 41 6.64 1.03 -0.81
C ALA A 41 6.80 2.42 -0.19
N GLU A 42 6.02 3.36 -0.70
CA GLU A 42 5.89 4.66 -0.06
C GLU A 42 4.83 4.53 1.03
N CYS A 43 5.22 4.74 2.29
CA CYS A 43 4.29 4.69 3.40
C CYS A 43 3.51 6.00 3.49
N VAL A 44 2.20 5.88 3.68
CA VAL A 44 1.26 7.01 3.69
C VAL A 44 0.63 7.07 5.08
N PRO A 45 0.60 8.24 5.73
CA PRO A 45 0.10 8.34 7.12
C PRO A 45 -1.43 8.34 7.20
N ILE A 46 -2.04 7.27 6.70
CA ILE A 46 -3.48 7.03 6.78
C ILE A 46 -3.66 5.68 7.47
N THR A 47 -4.47 5.61 8.51
CA THR A 47 -4.71 4.35 9.22
C THR A 47 -5.69 3.48 8.44
N ALA A 48 -5.66 2.18 8.74
CA ALA A 48 -6.55 1.21 8.10
C ALA A 48 -8.04 1.46 8.37
N MET A 49 -8.35 2.25 9.40
CA MET A 49 -9.73 2.58 9.77
C MET A 49 -10.27 3.85 9.12
N GLU A 50 -9.42 4.62 8.47
CA GLU A 50 -9.81 5.88 7.84
C GLU A 50 -10.24 5.67 6.40
N PHE A 51 -11.37 4.98 6.22
CA PHE A 51 -11.83 4.53 4.91
C PHE A 51 -12.00 5.66 3.89
N ASP A 52 -12.57 6.77 4.31
CA ASP A 52 -12.80 7.91 3.41
C ASP A 52 -11.47 8.49 2.91
N LYS A 53 -10.48 8.57 3.79
CA LYS A 53 -9.16 9.07 3.42
C LYS A 53 -8.44 8.10 2.48
N LEU A 54 -8.59 6.79 2.72
CA LEU A 54 -8.00 5.78 1.86
C LEU A 54 -8.61 5.84 0.46
N ALA A 55 -9.93 5.97 0.39
CA ALA A 55 -10.63 6.08 -0.90
C ALA A 55 -10.22 7.33 -1.66
N ALA A 56 -10.12 8.47 -0.96
CA ALA A 56 -9.68 9.73 -1.57
C ALA A 56 -8.24 9.63 -2.06
N PHE A 57 -7.36 9.03 -1.26
CA PHE A 57 -5.96 8.85 -1.64
C PHE A 57 -5.84 7.99 -2.91
N ALA A 58 -6.57 6.87 -2.95
CA ALA A 58 -6.54 5.96 -4.09
C ALA A 58 -7.01 6.67 -5.38
N LYS A 59 -8.05 7.49 -5.26
CA LYS A 59 -8.58 8.25 -6.40
C LYS A 59 -7.59 9.32 -6.86
N GLU A 60 -7.07 10.11 -5.93
CA GLU A 60 -6.17 11.23 -6.23
C GLU A 60 -4.84 10.75 -6.84
N ASN A 61 -4.39 9.56 -6.46
CA ASN A 61 -3.13 9.02 -6.92
C ASN A 61 -3.28 7.98 -8.03
N SER A 62 -4.47 7.82 -8.57
CA SER A 62 -4.76 6.89 -9.67
C SER A 62 -4.34 5.45 -9.33
N VAL A 63 -4.67 5.01 -8.13
CA VAL A 63 -4.38 3.65 -7.69
C VAL A 63 -5.26 2.67 -8.46
N ASP A 64 -4.65 1.64 -9.02
CA ASP A 64 -5.34 0.64 -9.83
C ASP A 64 -5.89 -0.52 -8.99
N LEU A 65 -5.19 -0.86 -7.91
CA LEU A 65 -5.54 -2.00 -7.08
C LEU A 65 -5.28 -1.66 -5.61
N THR A 66 -6.28 -1.91 -4.77
CA THR A 66 -6.13 -1.76 -3.31
C THR A 66 -6.27 -3.13 -2.66
N ILE A 67 -5.28 -3.48 -1.85
CA ILE A 67 -5.27 -4.76 -1.13
C ILE A 67 -5.39 -4.46 0.36
N VAL A 68 -6.41 -5.01 0.98
CA VAL A 68 -6.65 -4.82 2.41
C VAL A 68 -6.29 -6.11 3.14
N GLY A 69 -5.34 -6.00 4.06
CA GLY A 69 -4.98 -7.11 4.93
C GLY A 69 -6.05 -7.33 6.00
N ASP A 70 -6.05 -8.48 6.60
CA ASP A 70 -6.98 -8.81 7.69
C ASP A 70 -6.56 -8.15 9.00
#